data_28d9dcdc29232b73444b6fb1849c37a0
#
_entry.id   28d9dcdc29232b73444b6fb1849c37a0
#
_cell.length_a   1.000
_cell.length_b   1.000
_cell.length_c   1.000
_cell.angle_alpha   90.00
_cell.angle_beta   90.00
_cell.angle_gamma   90.00
#
_symmetry.space_group_name_H-M   'P 1'
#
loop_
_entity.id
_entity.type
_entity.pdbx_description
1 polymer ?
#
loop_
_entity_poly.entity_id
_entity_poly.type
_entity_poly.pdbx_seq_one_letter_code
_entity_poly.pdbx_strand_id
1 'polypeptide(L)'
;MKETKHITEGAALLGIYILLLLMTLFVPFIGLITFLALVVPFVVYTARNGWKSGIWLIVVAGVLSVLIGSPVALALSIPASTAGVVMGHLIQKNGNRYAILGAATGVFLLNYILAYVVAIVLFNIDFIEVMQEMIRESIQASEAIATSLGQENAKEAVAVLEESLGYTSYLLPTMLVLTSFVHAYFSQLITFFIIKRLKVKVSPFPPFRELMLPKSLLWYYLIVLILSIMAPEEGTTLFMVVLNLSFILMLLMTVQGFSFIFYFCYIKKISKAIPITLVILSFLITPLVYIIRMIGIIDIGFQLRDRIQGKNQGK
;
A
#
# COMPACT_ATOMS: atom_id res chain seq x y z
N MET A 1 5.85 20.43 35.85
CA MET A 1 4.74 20.75 34.95
C MET A 1 4.89 20.19 33.52
N LYS A 2 6.07 20.15 32.87
CA LYS A 2 6.21 19.57 31.53
C LYS A 2 6.01 18.05 31.50
N GLU A 3 6.58 17.32 32.45
CA GLU A 3 6.48 15.85 32.54
C GLU A 3 5.05 15.36 32.77
N THR A 4 4.30 16.01 33.65
CA THR A 4 2.88 15.66 33.88
C THR A 4 2.05 15.81 32.63
N LYS A 5 2.31 16.84 31.81
CA LYS A 5 1.60 17.08 30.55
C LYS A 5 1.87 15.98 29.52
N HIS A 6 3.11 15.48 29.43
CA HIS A 6 3.46 14.39 28.52
C HIS A 6 2.75 13.08 28.90
N ILE A 7 2.70 12.76 30.21
CA ILE A 7 2.03 11.56 30.71
C ILE A 7 0.52 11.63 30.44
N THR A 8 -0.12 12.78 30.72
CA THR A 8 -1.56 12.95 30.48
C THR A 8 -1.90 12.87 29.00
N GLU A 9 -1.09 13.48 28.12
CA GLU A 9 -1.27 13.38 26.66
C GLU A 9 -1.09 11.94 26.18
N GLY A 10 -0.08 11.23 26.68
CA GLY A 10 0.14 9.81 26.38
C GLY A 10 -1.03 8.93 26.80
N ALA A 11 -1.56 9.12 28.01
CA ALA A 11 -2.70 8.38 28.51
C ALA A 11 -3.97 8.63 27.67
N ALA A 12 -4.24 9.88 27.30
CA ALA A 12 -5.36 10.22 26.43
C ALA A 12 -5.25 9.58 25.05
N LEU A 13 -4.05 9.60 24.43
CA LEU A 13 -3.80 8.99 23.13
C LEU A 13 -3.86 7.46 23.19
N LEU A 14 -3.41 6.83 24.30
CA LEU A 14 -3.61 5.41 24.54
C LEU A 14 -5.11 5.06 24.68
N GLY A 15 -5.90 5.88 25.34
CA GLY A 15 -7.35 5.71 25.41
C GLY A 15 -8.00 5.73 23.99
N ILE A 16 -7.59 6.67 23.14
CA ILE A 16 -8.02 6.71 21.73
C ILE A 16 -7.54 5.47 20.98
N TYR A 17 -6.30 5.04 21.19
CA TYR A 17 -5.75 3.83 20.58
C TYR A 17 -6.57 2.58 20.96
N ILE A 18 -6.88 2.40 22.23
CA ILE A 18 -7.70 1.27 22.71
C ILE A 18 -9.07 1.28 22.05
N LEU A 19 -9.72 2.44 21.99
CA LEU A 19 -11.02 2.58 21.34
C LEU A 19 -10.95 2.21 19.85
N LEU A 20 -9.94 2.68 19.13
CA LEU A 20 -9.71 2.30 17.73
C LEU A 20 -9.45 0.81 17.58
N LEU A 21 -8.66 0.20 18.48
CA LEU A 21 -8.37 -1.23 18.48
C LEU A 21 -9.64 -2.07 18.69
N LEU A 22 -10.46 -1.71 19.67
CA LEU A 22 -11.74 -2.38 19.92
C LEU A 22 -12.67 -2.25 18.72
N MET A 23 -12.76 -1.06 18.11
CA MET A 23 -13.54 -0.88 16.89
C MET A 23 -13.02 -1.71 15.73
N THR A 24 -11.70 -1.85 15.62
CA THR A 24 -11.06 -2.68 14.57
C THR A 24 -11.39 -4.17 14.75
N LEU A 25 -11.42 -4.66 16.00
CA LEU A 25 -11.66 -6.07 16.31
C LEU A 25 -13.14 -6.46 16.27
N PHE A 26 -14.04 -5.57 16.69
CA PHE A 26 -15.42 -5.95 16.98
C PHE A 26 -16.47 -5.27 16.09
N VAL A 27 -16.11 -4.22 15.31
CA VAL A 27 -17.09 -3.50 14.49
C VAL A 27 -16.81 -3.73 13.00
N PRO A 28 -17.60 -4.58 12.31
CA PRO A 28 -17.44 -4.80 10.87
C PRO A 28 -17.54 -3.48 10.08
N PHE A 29 -16.94 -3.41 8.91
CA PHE A 29 -16.86 -2.25 8.00
C PHE A 29 -16.13 -1.02 8.58
N ILE A 30 -16.46 -0.57 9.79
CA ILE A 30 -15.74 0.53 10.47
C ILE A 30 -14.33 0.06 10.85
N GLY A 31 -14.16 -1.22 11.17
CA GLY A 31 -12.88 -1.84 11.49
C GLY A 31 -11.80 -1.60 10.46
N LEU A 32 -12.14 -1.59 9.16
CA LEU A 32 -11.16 -1.29 8.11
C LEU A 32 -10.60 0.14 8.21
N ILE A 33 -11.46 1.11 8.48
CA ILE A 33 -11.05 2.51 8.62
C ILE A 33 -10.26 2.71 9.91
N THR A 34 -10.72 2.10 11.01
CA THR A 34 -10.04 2.20 12.32
C THR A 34 -8.71 1.47 12.32
N PHE A 35 -8.57 0.36 11.59
CA PHE A 35 -7.30 -0.33 11.35
C PHE A 35 -6.24 0.60 10.74
N LEU A 36 -6.62 1.34 9.70
CA LEU A 36 -5.73 2.33 9.07
C LEU A 36 -5.43 3.52 10.00
N ALA A 37 -6.35 3.83 10.91
CA ALA A 37 -6.23 4.93 11.87
C ALA A 37 -5.45 4.56 13.15
N LEU A 38 -5.18 3.26 13.41
CA LEU A 38 -4.43 2.81 14.59
C LEU A 38 -3.05 3.46 14.73
N VAL A 39 -2.45 3.87 13.63
CA VAL A 39 -1.15 4.55 13.56
C VAL A 39 -1.22 5.96 14.18
N VAL A 40 -2.38 6.63 14.11
CA VAL A 40 -2.53 8.06 14.41
C VAL A 40 -2.12 8.45 15.83
N PRO A 41 -2.54 7.78 16.90
CA PRO A 41 -2.13 8.12 18.27
C PRO A 41 -0.61 8.14 18.44
N PHE A 42 0.08 7.18 17.86
CA PHE A 42 1.54 7.06 17.92
C PHE A 42 2.25 8.16 17.14
N VAL A 43 1.74 8.49 15.96
CA VAL A 43 2.27 9.60 15.14
C VAL A 43 2.11 10.93 15.89
N VAL A 44 0.92 11.22 16.40
CA VAL A 44 0.63 12.48 17.11
C VAL A 44 1.52 12.61 18.34
N TYR A 45 1.61 11.56 19.13
CA TYR A 45 2.42 11.57 20.35
C TYR A 45 3.91 11.77 20.06
N THR A 46 4.44 10.99 19.09
CA THR A 46 5.87 11.05 18.73
C THR A 46 6.23 12.38 18.07
N ALA A 47 5.38 12.92 17.22
CA ALA A 47 5.61 14.21 16.58
C ALA A 47 5.70 15.37 17.58
N ARG A 48 5.02 15.27 18.73
CA ARG A 48 5.04 16.29 19.80
C ARG A 48 6.11 16.05 20.86
N ASN A 49 6.31 14.79 21.23
CA ASN A 49 7.10 14.43 22.41
C ASN A 49 8.43 13.73 22.07
N GLY A 50 8.69 13.46 20.78
CA GLY A 50 9.91 12.82 20.30
C GLY A 50 9.86 11.29 20.32
N TRP A 51 10.81 10.67 19.61
CA TRP A 51 10.83 9.23 19.36
C TRP A 51 11.05 8.38 20.63
N LYS A 52 11.85 8.87 21.61
CA LYS A 52 12.08 8.15 22.87
C LYS A 52 10.78 7.95 23.65
N SER A 53 9.96 9.00 23.73
CA SER A 53 8.63 8.91 24.35
C SER A 53 7.69 8.00 23.53
N GLY A 54 7.81 8.01 22.19
CA GLY A 54 7.07 7.11 21.31
C GLY A 54 7.35 5.63 21.57
N ILE A 55 8.60 5.25 21.86
CA ILE A 55 8.94 3.86 22.20
C ILE A 55 8.23 3.41 23.48
N TRP A 56 8.17 4.24 24.52
CA TRP A 56 7.41 3.90 25.73
C TRP A 56 5.93 3.69 25.43
N LEU A 57 5.37 4.49 24.52
CA LEU A 57 3.98 4.33 24.12
C LEU A 57 3.76 2.98 23.41
N ILE A 58 4.72 2.49 22.58
CA ILE A 58 4.66 1.15 21.95
C ILE A 58 4.56 0.07 23.03
N VAL A 59 5.44 0.13 24.04
CA VAL A 59 5.48 -0.89 25.09
C VAL A 59 4.16 -0.95 25.85
N VAL A 60 3.64 0.21 26.27
CA VAL A 60 2.37 0.28 27.01
C VAL A 60 1.20 -0.17 26.13
N ALA A 61 1.16 0.25 24.85
CA ALA A 61 0.13 -0.18 23.92
C ALA A 61 0.17 -1.69 23.67
N GLY A 62 1.37 -2.28 23.56
CA GLY A 62 1.54 -3.73 23.42
C GLY A 62 0.98 -4.50 24.62
N VAL A 63 1.32 -4.07 25.84
CA VAL A 63 0.76 -4.68 27.06
C VAL A 63 -0.77 -4.58 27.11
N LEU A 64 -1.31 -3.39 26.81
CA LEU A 64 -2.77 -3.19 26.79
C LEU A 64 -3.45 -4.03 25.70
N SER A 65 -2.82 -4.20 24.55
CA SER A 65 -3.35 -5.02 23.46
C SER A 65 -3.48 -6.49 23.85
N VAL A 66 -2.49 -7.04 24.54
CA VAL A 66 -2.53 -8.41 25.07
C VAL A 66 -3.66 -8.57 26.09
N LEU A 67 -3.84 -7.60 26.99
CA LEU A 67 -4.87 -7.64 28.03
C LEU A 67 -6.29 -7.57 27.46
N ILE A 68 -6.48 -6.86 26.33
CA ILE A 68 -7.81 -6.57 25.78
C ILE A 68 -8.23 -7.60 24.74
N GLY A 69 -7.31 -8.03 23.88
CA GLY A 69 -7.72 -8.65 22.63
C GLY A 69 -6.94 -9.88 22.20
N SER A 70 -6.16 -10.52 23.04
CA SER A 70 -5.41 -11.71 22.63
C SER A 70 -4.17 -11.43 21.71
N PRO A 71 -3.45 -12.47 21.26
CA PRO A 71 -2.34 -12.35 20.30
C PRO A 71 -2.69 -11.63 18.99
N VAL A 72 -3.95 -11.70 18.54
CA VAL A 72 -4.42 -11.00 17.33
C VAL A 72 -4.34 -9.49 17.50
N ALA A 73 -4.73 -8.96 18.66
CA ALA A 73 -4.61 -7.54 18.94
C ALA A 73 -3.16 -7.06 18.93
N LEU A 74 -2.22 -7.90 19.41
CA LEU A 74 -0.81 -7.60 19.36
C LEU A 74 -0.27 -7.55 17.92
N ALA A 75 -0.72 -8.47 17.06
CA ALA A 75 -0.37 -8.50 15.64
C ALA A 75 -0.82 -7.23 14.88
N LEU A 76 -1.92 -6.61 15.31
CA LEU A 76 -2.38 -5.31 14.77
C LEU A 76 -1.62 -4.13 15.40
N SER A 77 -1.30 -4.23 16.69
CA SER A 77 -0.67 -3.16 17.49
C SER A 77 0.77 -2.88 17.07
N ILE A 78 1.59 -3.92 16.89
CA ILE A 78 3.02 -3.79 16.62
C ILE A 78 3.28 -3.03 15.32
N PRO A 79 2.68 -3.41 14.16
CA PRO A 79 2.88 -2.67 12.92
C PRO A 79 2.41 -1.21 13.02
N ALA A 80 1.23 -0.98 13.62
CA ALA A 80 0.66 0.36 13.74
C ALA A 80 1.51 1.27 14.63
N SER A 81 1.96 0.77 15.79
CA SER A 81 2.73 1.55 16.74
C SER A 81 4.15 1.87 16.25
N THR A 82 4.84 0.88 15.69
CA THR A 82 6.20 1.05 15.16
C THR A 82 6.22 1.99 13.95
N ALA A 83 5.31 1.78 12.97
CA ALA A 83 5.16 2.69 11.84
C ALA A 83 4.76 4.10 12.31
N GLY A 84 3.87 4.21 13.30
CA GLY A 84 3.45 5.48 13.87
C GLY A 84 4.59 6.26 14.51
N VAL A 85 5.48 5.61 15.25
CA VAL A 85 6.66 6.25 15.85
C VAL A 85 7.63 6.73 14.78
N VAL A 86 7.90 5.93 13.74
CA VAL A 86 8.78 6.32 12.65
C VAL A 86 8.20 7.50 11.87
N MET A 87 6.91 7.44 11.51
CA MET A 87 6.23 8.55 10.83
C MET A 87 6.24 9.83 11.68
N GLY A 88 5.92 9.72 12.97
CA GLY A 88 5.91 10.86 13.90
C GLY A 88 7.28 11.51 14.05
N HIS A 89 8.34 10.70 14.12
CA HIS A 89 9.72 11.20 14.18
C HIS A 89 10.12 11.95 12.89
N LEU A 90 9.79 11.41 11.74
CA LEU A 90 10.08 12.08 10.46
C LEU A 90 9.26 13.37 10.29
N ILE A 91 8.01 13.41 10.77
CA ILE A 91 7.19 14.62 10.80
C ILE A 91 7.82 15.67 11.70
N GLN A 92 8.27 15.29 12.91
CA GLN A 92 8.97 16.20 13.81
C GLN A 92 10.20 16.85 13.18
N LYS A 93 10.91 16.09 12.33
CA LYS A 93 12.07 16.57 11.56
C LYS A 93 11.72 17.32 10.26
N ASN A 94 10.45 17.67 10.03
CA ASN A 94 9.97 18.27 8.79
C ASN A 94 10.30 17.43 7.54
N GLY A 95 10.26 16.11 7.67
CA GLY A 95 10.54 15.17 6.59
C GLY A 95 9.60 15.34 5.39
N ASN A 96 10.14 15.06 4.20
CA ASN A 96 9.37 15.02 2.96
C ASN A 96 8.31 13.92 3.02
N ARG A 97 7.14 14.14 2.42
CA ARG A 97 6.01 13.22 2.36
C ARG A 97 6.35 11.86 1.77
N TYR A 98 7.15 11.83 0.71
CA TYR A 98 7.59 10.59 0.09
C TYR A 98 8.58 9.82 0.97
N ALA A 99 9.47 10.52 1.69
CA ALA A 99 10.36 9.89 2.65
C ALA A 99 9.58 9.25 3.83
N ILE A 100 8.54 9.94 4.33
CA ILE A 100 7.65 9.41 5.37
C ILE A 100 6.91 8.18 4.85
N LEU A 101 6.36 8.23 3.62
CA LEU A 101 5.68 7.11 2.99
C LEU A 101 6.60 5.91 2.82
N GLY A 102 7.80 6.13 2.25
CA GLY A 102 8.77 5.07 2.05
C GLY A 102 9.24 4.41 3.36
N ALA A 103 9.52 5.22 4.38
CA ALA A 103 9.90 4.71 5.70
C ALA A 103 8.77 3.92 6.36
N ALA A 104 7.53 4.42 6.31
CA ALA A 104 6.36 3.71 6.83
C ALA A 104 6.13 2.39 6.08
N THR A 105 6.23 2.40 4.74
CA THR A 105 6.15 1.18 3.92
C THR A 105 7.19 0.16 4.33
N GLY A 106 8.45 0.58 4.53
CA GLY A 106 9.52 -0.31 4.97
C GLY A 106 9.27 -0.91 6.36
N VAL A 107 8.74 -0.12 7.30
CA VAL A 107 8.39 -0.60 8.63
C VAL A 107 7.22 -1.58 8.57
N PHE A 108 6.16 -1.28 7.83
CA PHE A 108 5.05 -2.22 7.65
C PHE A 108 5.51 -3.51 6.98
N LEU A 109 6.33 -3.42 5.93
CA LEU A 109 6.89 -4.59 5.24
C LEU A 109 7.67 -5.49 6.18
N LEU A 110 8.57 -4.90 6.98
CA LEU A 110 9.33 -5.65 7.98
C LEU A 110 8.41 -6.36 8.98
N ASN A 111 7.40 -5.66 9.50
CA ASN A 111 6.45 -6.23 10.43
C ASN A 111 5.61 -7.36 9.81
N TYR A 112 5.18 -7.20 8.54
CA TYR A 112 4.40 -8.23 7.86
C TYR A 112 5.24 -9.47 7.53
N ILE A 113 6.51 -9.29 7.14
CA ILE A 113 7.44 -10.42 6.98
C ILE A 113 7.63 -11.14 8.32
N LEU A 114 7.85 -10.41 9.41
CA LEU A 114 8.00 -11.00 10.73
C LEU A 114 6.71 -11.71 11.18
N ALA A 115 5.56 -11.11 10.97
CA ALA A 115 4.27 -11.72 11.29
C ALA A 115 4.03 -13.01 10.50
N TYR A 116 4.37 -13.02 9.20
CA TYR A 116 4.29 -14.20 8.35
C TYR A 116 5.19 -15.35 8.86
N VAL A 117 6.46 -15.02 9.18
CA VAL A 117 7.40 -16.01 9.73
C VAL A 117 6.91 -16.55 11.08
N VAL A 118 6.43 -15.68 11.96
CA VAL A 118 5.88 -16.07 13.27
C VAL A 118 4.65 -16.96 13.13
N ALA A 119 3.76 -16.66 12.18
CA ALA A 119 2.57 -17.45 11.91
C ALA A 119 2.92 -18.89 11.49
N ILE A 120 3.89 -19.04 10.58
CA ILE A 120 4.33 -20.37 10.14
C ILE A 120 5.06 -21.10 11.27
N VAL A 121 6.05 -20.46 11.93
CA VAL A 121 6.95 -21.15 12.85
C VAL A 121 6.29 -21.48 14.18
N LEU A 122 5.45 -20.58 14.71
CA LEU A 122 4.85 -20.76 16.04
C LEU A 122 3.43 -21.32 16.00
N PHE A 123 2.67 -21.02 14.95
CA PHE A 123 1.26 -21.40 14.86
C PHE A 123 0.97 -22.42 13.79
N ASN A 124 1.94 -22.78 12.94
CA ASN A 124 1.77 -23.65 11.78
C ASN A 124 0.65 -23.14 10.83
N ILE A 125 0.48 -21.83 10.72
CA ILE A 125 -0.51 -21.21 9.83
C ILE A 125 0.23 -20.70 8.60
N ASP A 126 -0.06 -21.31 7.44
CA ASP A 126 0.37 -20.76 6.15
C ASP A 126 -0.74 -19.89 5.56
N PHE A 127 -0.50 -18.56 5.57
CA PHE A 127 -1.44 -17.60 5.00
C PHE A 127 -1.69 -17.80 3.51
N ILE A 128 -0.73 -18.39 2.78
CA ILE A 128 -0.90 -18.67 1.35
C ILE A 128 -1.93 -19.79 1.18
N GLU A 129 -1.80 -20.87 1.94
CA GLU A 129 -2.77 -21.98 1.92
C GLU A 129 -4.17 -21.50 2.29
N VAL A 130 -4.28 -20.73 3.38
CA VAL A 130 -5.57 -20.16 3.82
C VAL A 130 -6.17 -19.27 2.73
N MET A 131 -5.36 -18.42 2.11
CA MET A 131 -5.84 -17.53 1.04
C MET A 131 -6.26 -18.32 -0.21
N GLN A 132 -5.48 -19.34 -0.59
CA GLN A 132 -5.82 -20.20 -1.73
C GLN A 132 -7.13 -20.94 -1.49
N GLU A 133 -7.36 -21.44 -0.27
CA GLU A 133 -8.62 -22.12 0.09
C GLU A 133 -9.80 -21.16 0.00
N MET A 134 -9.70 -19.96 0.56
CA MET A 134 -10.76 -18.93 0.44
C MET A 134 -11.06 -18.57 -1.02
N ILE A 135 -10.03 -18.51 -1.88
CA ILE A 135 -10.22 -18.22 -3.30
C ILE A 135 -10.89 -19.42 -3.98
N ARG A 136 -10.48 -20.67 -3.69
CA ARG A 136 -11.14 -21.87 -4.20
C ARG A 136 -12.62 -21.94 -3.82
N GLU A 137 -12.95 -21.68 -2.56
CA GLU A 137 -14.35 -21.59 -2.12
C GLU A 137 -15.13 -20.53 -2.89
N SER A 138 -14.53 -19.36 -3.14
CA SER A 138 -15.14 -18.29 -3.93
C SER A 138 -15.36 -18.68 -5.40
N ILE A 139 -14.39 -19.39 -5.99
CA ILE A 139 -14.48 -19.90 -7.36
C ILE A 139 -15.62 -20.92 -7.46
N GLN A 140 -15.69 -21.89 -6.54
CA GLN A 140 -16.74 -22.92 -6.51
C GLN A 140 -18.14 -22.32 -6.32
N ALA A 141 -18.27 -21.33 -5.43
CA ALA A 141 -19.52 -20.59 -5.26
C ALA A 141 -19.95 -19.85 -6.55
N SER A 142 -18.98 -19.24 -7.24
CA SER A 142 -19.21 -18.54 -8.50
C SER A 142 -19.60 -19.51 -9.63
N GLU A 143 -18.97 -20.69 -9.69
CA GLU A 143 -19.31 -21.77 -10.63
C GLU A 143 -20.74 -22.26 -10.43
N ALA A 144 -21.13 -22.49 -9.18
CA ALA A 144 -22.48 -22.93 -8.84
C ALA A 144 -23.54 -21.91 -9.29
N ILE A 145 -23.28 -20.62 -9.10
CA ILE A 145 -24.16 -19.54 -9.56
C ILE A 145 -24.21 -19.49 -11.10
N ALA A 146 -23.07 -19.51 -11.78
CA ALA A 146 -22.98 -19.44 -13.22
C ALA A 146 -23.67 -20.66 -13.89
N THR A 147 -23.49 -21.85 -13.34
CA THR A 147 -24.17 -23.07 -13.80
C THR A 147 -25.68 -22.99 -13.62
N SER A 148 -26.15 -22.43 -12.50
CA SER A 148 -27.59 -22.21 -12.25
C SER A 148 -28.21 -21.21 -13.24
N LEU A 149 -27.41 -20.29 -13.77
CA LEU A 149 -27.81 -19.32 -14.80
C LEU A 149 -27.65 -19.85 -16.24
N GLY A 150 -27.27 -21.12 -16.43
CA GLY A 150 -27.14 -21.75 -17.75
C GLY A 150 -25.89 -21.34 -18.53
N GLN A 151 -24.85 -20.85 -17.88
CA GLN A 151 -23.58 -20.51 -18.52
C GLN A 151 -22.71 -21.75 -18.69
N GLU A 152 -22.70 -22.34 -19.88
CA GLU A 152 -21.93 -23.57 -20.20
C GLU A 152 -20.41 -23.37 -20.10
N ASN A 153 -19.90 -22.15 -20.30
CA ASN A 153 -18.47 -21.82 -20.27
C ASN A 153 -17.92 -21.56 -18.85
N ALA A 154 -18.73 -21.71 -17.80
CA ALA A 154 -18.31 -21.49 -16.43
C ALA A 154 -17.13 -22.41 -16.02
N LYS A 155 -17.15 -23.65 -16.46
CA LYS A 155 -16.09 -24.62 -16.13
C LYS A 155 -14.73 -24.27 -16.73
N GLU A 156 -14.70 -23.72 -17.93
CA GLU A 156 -13.47 -23.29 -18.59
C GLU A 156 -12.85 -22.07 -17.89
N ALA A 157 -13.69 -21.10 -17.49
CA ALA A 157 -13.26 -19.96 -16.70
C ALA A 157 -12.73 -20.37 -15.31
N VAL A 158 -13.36 -21.34 -14.68
CA VAL A 158 -12.91 -21.92 -13.38
C VAL A 158 -11.53 -22.57 -13.52
N ALA A 159 -11.31 -23.39 -14.55
CA ALA A 159 -10.02 -24.06 -14.78
C ALA A 159 -8.87 -23.04 -14.92
N VAL A 160 -9.09 -21.93 -15.65
CA VAL A 160 -8.09 -20.85 -15.78
C VAL A 160 -7.83 -20.15 -14.45
N LEU A 161 -8.87 -19.97 -13.61
CA LEU A 161 -8.71 -19.38 -12.28
C LEU A 161 -7.95 -20.31 -11.33
N GLU A 162 -8.24 -21.61 -11.36
CA GLU A 162 -7.54 -22.61 -10.55
C GLU A 162 -6.06 -22.74 -10.93
N GLU A 163 -5.72 -22.70 -12.22
CA GLU A 163 -4.34 -22.66 -12.68
C GLU A 163 -3.63 -21.40 -12.16
N SER A 164 -4.33 -20.25 -12.19
CA SER A 164 -3.80 -18.97 -11.68
C SER A 164 -3.49 -19.00 -10.17
N LEU A 165 -4.17 -19.83 -9.39
CA LEU A 165 -3.89 -19.99 -7.95
C LEU A 165 -2.49 -20.52 -7.68
N GLY A 166 -1.93 -21.34 -8.57
CA GLY A 166 -0.56 -21.83 -8.44
C GLY A 166 0.49 -20.72 -8.36
N TYR A 167 0.24 -19.61 -9.05
CA TYR A 167 1.16 -18.46 -9.05
C TYR A 167 1.08 -17.59 -7.79
N THR A 168 0.08 -17.77 -6.95
CA THR A 168 -0.14 -16.96 -5.74
C THR A 168 1.03 -17.06 -4.76
N SER A 169 1.57 -18.26 -4.57
CA SER A 169 2.73 -18.48 -3.69
C SER A 169 3.99 -17.75 -4.19
N TYR A 170 4.20 -17.73 -5.50
CA TYR A 170 5.33 -17.00 -6.08
C TYR A 170 5.20 -15.47 -5.94
N LEU A 171 3.98 -14.95 -5.87
CA LEU A 171 3.68 -13.52 -5.77
C LEU A 171 3.67 -12.98 -4.34
N LEU A 172 3.90 -13.82 -3.33
CA LEU A 172 3.92 -13.40 -1.93
C LEU A 172 4.81 -12.15 -1.68
N PRO A 173 6.06 -12.07 -2.18
CA PRO A 173 6.88 -10.88 -1.97
C PRO A 173 6.22 -9.59 -2.52
N THR A 174 5.64 -9.66 -3.71
CA THR A 174 4.91 -8.53 -4.31
C THR A 174 3.69 -8.15 -3.47
N MET A 175 2.92 -9.12 -3.00
CA MET A 175 1.73 -8.89 -2.16
C MET A 175 2.10 -8.20 -0.85
N LEU A 176 3.18 -8.64 -0.18
CA LEU A 176 3.66 -8.01 1.05
C LEU A 176 4.08 -6.55 0.82
N VAL A 177 4.82 -6.28 -0.26
CA VAL A 177 5.24 -4.92 -0.62
C VAL A 177 4.03 -4.02 -0.92
N LEU A 178 3.08 -4.50 -1.73
CA LEU A 178 1.89 -3.74 -2.12
C LEU A 178 0.99 -3.47 -0.91
N THR A 179 0.72 -4.49 -0.08
CA THR A 179 -0.08 -4.33 1.13
C THR A 179 0.57 -3.33 2.09
N SER A 180 1.89 -3.41 2.28
CA SER A 180 2.64 -2.47 3.12
C SER A 180 2.55 -1.04 2.58
N PHE A 181 2.69 -0.86 1.27
CA PHE A 181 2.58 0.45 0.62
C PHE A 181 1.16 1.02 0.75
N VAL A 182 0.14 0.22 0.46
CA VAL A 182 -1.27 0.62 0.55
C VAL A 182 -1.61 0.99 2.00
N HIS A 183 -1.20 0.18 2.97
CA HIS A 183 -1.41 0.48 4.39
C HIS A 183 -0.70 1.79 4.78
N ALA A 184 0.57 1.96 4.45
CA ALA A 184 1.33 3.17 4.75
C ALA A 184 0.68 4.41 4.10
N TYR A 185 0.24 4.32 2.85
CA TYR A 185 -0.36 5.42 2.11
C TYR A 185 -1.67 5.90 2.76
N PHE A 186 -2.60 4.99 3.01
CA PHE A 186 -3.89 5.34 3.61
C PHE A 186 -3.74 5.79 5.07
N SER A 187 -2.91 5.12 5.86
CA SER A 187 -2.59 5.56 7.22
C SER A 187 -1.97 6.95 7.24
N GLN A 188 -1.09 7.26 6.28
CA GLN A 188 -0.53 8.59 6.13
C GLN A 188 -1.59 9.62 5.77
N LEU A 189 -2.52 9.32 4.85
CA LEU A 189 -3.61 10.23 4.48
C LEU A 189 -4.47 10.58 5.71
N ILE A 190 -4.91 9.57 6.46
CA ILE A 190 -5.72 9.75 7.67
C ILE A 190 -4.95 10.56 8.73
N THR A 191 -3.71 10.18 8.97
CA THR A 191 -2.82 10.86 9.94
C THR A 191 -2.68 12.34 9.60
N PHE A 192 -2.42 12.67 8.35
CA PHE A 192 -2.20 14.07 7.96
C PHE A 192 -3.47 14.91 7.99
N PHE A 193 -4.62 14.30 7.71
CA PHE A 193 -5.91 14.97 7.89
C PHE A 193 -6.12 15.38 9.36
N ILE A 194 -5.78 14.49 10.30
CA ILE A 194 -5.94 14.72 11.74
C ILE A 194 -4.88 15.71 12.26
N ILE A 195 -3.61 15.51 11.92
CA ILE A 195 -2.49 16.33 12.38
C ILE A 195 -2.62 17.79 11.93
N LYS A 196 -3.12 18.02 10.73
CA LYS A 196 -3.40 19.38 10.23
C LYS A 196 -4.39 20.12 11.12
N ARG A 197 -5.42 19.43 11.64
CA ARG A 197 -6.37 20.02 12.61
C ARG A 197 -5.74 20.31 13.96
N LEU A 198 -4.72 19.53 14.34
CA LEU A 198 -3.96 19.73 15.58
C LEU A 198 -2.85 20.79 15.46
N LYS A 199 -2.84 21.59 14.35
CA LYS A 199 -1.90 22.69 14.07
C LYS A 199 -0.42 22.26 14.04
N VAL A 200 -0.11 20.98 13.80
CA VAL A 200 1.25 20.52 13.54
C VAL A 200 1.60 20.88 12.11
N LYS A 201 2.74 21.56 11.92
CA LYS A 201 3.21 21.95 10.56
C LYS A 201 3.59 20.69 9.79
N VAL A 202 2.95 20.48 8.65
CA VAL A 202 3.24 19.36 7.75
C VAL A 202 3.18 19.84 6.31
N SER A 203 4.13 19.42 5.50
CA SER A 203 4.15 19.73 4.07
C SER A 203 2.99 19.03 3.35
N PRO A 204 2.27 19.66 2.43
CA PRO A 204 1.24 18.99 1.63
C PRO A 204 1.85 17.92 0.72
N PHE A 205 1.07 16.92 0.31
CA PHE A 205 1.50 16.05 -0.78
C PHE A 205 1.64 16.87 -2.06
N PRO A 206 2.72 16.69 -2.82
CA PRO A 206 2.76 17.18 -4.18
C PRO A 206 1.56 16.64 -4.97
N PRO A 207 1.00 17.43 -5.90
CA PRO A 207 -0.08 16.94 -6.74
C PRO A 207 0.33 15.69 -7.50
N PHE A 208 -0.58 14.71 -7.65
CA PHE A 208 -0.30 13.45 -8.35
C PHE A 208 0.26 13.64 -9.76
N ARG A 209 -0.19 14.69 -10.46
CA ARG A 209 0.31 15.09 -11.78
C ARG A 209 1.81 15.48 -11.78
N GLU A 210 2.40 15.74 -10.64
CA GLU A 210 3.83 16.09 -10.50
C GLU A 210 4.70 14.89 -10.14
N LEU A 211 4.08 13.73 -9.88
CA LEU A 211 4.80 12.49 -9.62
C LEU A 211 5.61 12.11 -10.86
N MET A 212 6.92 12.00 -10.68
CA MET A 212 7.85 11.56 -11.72
C MET A 212 8.79 10.52 -11.14
N LEU A 213 8.77 9.34 -11.71
CA LEU A 213 9.62 8.24 -11.31
C LEU A 213 11.03 8.41 -11.89
N PRO A 214 12.08 7.91 -11.19
CA PRO A 214 13.45 8.03 -11.67
C PRO A 214 13.66 7.21 -12.95
N LYS A 215 14.50 7.74 -13.86
CA LYS A 215 14.82 7.10 -15.14
C LYS A 215 15.44 5.71 -15.01
N SER A 216 16.10 5.44 -13.89
CA SER A 216 16.67 4.11 -13.60
C SER A 216 15.64 2.99 -13.62
N LEU A 217 14.38 3.28 -13.25
CA LEU A 217 13.29 2.29 -13.29
C LEU A 217 13.01 1.78 -14.71
N LEU A 218 13.24 2.61 -15.73
CA LEU A 218 13.09 2.19 -17.13
C LEU A 218 14.09 1.10 -17.49
N TRP A 219 15.35 1.25 -17.05
CA TRP A 219 16.39 0.24 -17.28
C TRP A 219 16.09 -1.06 -16.54
N TYR A 220 15.64 -0.97 -15.30
CA TYR A 220 15.21 -2.16 -14.54
C TYR A 220 14.04 -2.86 -15.25
N TYR A 221 13.05 -2.09 -15.73
CA TYR A 221 11.93 -2.63 -16.48
C TYR A 221 12.39 -3.33 -17.77
N LEU A 222 13.31 -2.73 -18.52
CA LEU A 222 13.87 -3.33 -19.73
C LEU A 222 14.62 -4.64 -19.45
N ILE A 223 15.45 -4.66 -18.40
CA ILE A 223 16.19 -5.88 -18.00
C ILE A 223 15.20 -6.99 -17.62
N VAL A 224 14.21 -6.68 -16.81
CA VAL A 224 13.21 -7.66 -16.38
C VAL A 224 12.36 -8.15 -17.57
N LEU A 225 12.03 -7.26 -18.52
CA LEU A 225 11.34 -7.63 -19.76
C LEU A 225 12.17 -8.62 -20.58
N ILE A 226 13.47 -8.39 -20.74
CA ILE A 226 14.36 -9.30 -21.47
C ILE A 226 14.44 -10.65 -20.76
N LEU A 227 14.59 -10.65 -19.41
CA LEU A 227 14.63 -11.88 -18.62
C LEU A 227 13.29 -12.65 -18.70
N SER A 228 12.17 -11.93 -18.77
CA SER A 228 10.85 -12.54 -18.94
C SER A 228 10.67 -13.23 -20.28
N ILE A 229 11.26 -12.66 -21.37
CA ILE A 229 11.25 -13.28 -22.71
C ILE A 229 12.10 -14.55 -22.75
N MET A 230 13.13 -14.66 -21.91
CA MET A 230 13.94 -15.89 -21.79
C MET A 230 13.16 -17.04 -21.14
N ALA A 231 11.92 -16.81 -20.69
CA ALA A 231 11.00 -17.78 -20.12
C ALA A 231 11.69 -18.69 -19.08
N PRO A 232 12.13 -18.16 -17.92
CA PRO A 232 12.75 -18.98 -16.89
C PRO A 232 11.81 -20.07 -16.41
N GLU A 233 12.35 -21.26 -16.13
CA GLU A 233 11.60 -22.41 -15.69
C GLU A 233 10.83 -22.12 -14.40
N GLU A 234 9.57 -22.52 -14.35
CA GLU A 234 8.71 -22.39 -13.17
C GLU A 234 9.34 -23.08 -11.96
N GLY A 235 9.13 -22.49 -10.78
CA GLY A 235 9.71 -22.98 -9.53
C GLY A 235 11.16 -22.57 -9.26
N THR A 236 11.86 -21.99 -10.25
CA THR A 236 13.21 -21.48 -10.03
C THR A 236 13.20 -20.12 -9.31
N THR A 237 14.29 -19.84 -8.60
CA THR A 237 14.48 -18.52 -7.97
C THR A 237 14.45 -17.40 -9.00
N LEU A 238 14.99 -17.62 -10.20
CA LEU A 238 14.99 -16.64 -11.28
C LEU A 238 13.56 -16.35 -11.74
N PHE A 239 12.72 -17.38 -11.92
CA PHE A 239 11.30 -17.21 -12.24
C PHE A 239 10.58 -16.34 -11.18
N MET A 240 10.76 -16.66 -9.90
CA MET A 240 10.16 -15.90 -8.81
C MET A 240 10.60 -14.43 -8.81
N VAL A 241 11.90 -14.15 -8.99
CA VAL A 241 12.43 -12.78 -9.04
C VAL A 241 11.87 -12.01 -10.24
N VAL A 242 11.89 -12.63 -11.43
CA VAL A 242 11.39 -12.00 -12.67
C VAL A 242 9.89 -11.71 -12.55
N LEU A 243 9.11 -12.66 -12.03
CA LEU A 243 7.67 -12.51 -11.85
C LEU A 243 7.35 -11.33 -10.92
N ASN A 244 7.94 -11.30 -9.73
CA ASN A 244 7.68 -10.25 -8.74
C ASN A 244 8.13 -8.86 -9.21
N LEU A 245 9.34 -8.76 -9.79
CA LEU A 245 9.82 -7.48 -10.31
C LEU A 245 8.97 -7.01 -11.50
N SER A 246 8.53 -7.92 -12.37
CA SER A 246 7.64 -7.58 -13.49
C SER A 246 6.35 -6.93 -12.99
N PHE A 247 5.68 -7.52 -12.00
CA PHE A 247 4.45 -6.97 -11.45
C PHE A 247 4.65 -5.57 -10.84
N ILE A 248 5.69 -5.40 -10.00
CA ILE A 248 5.97 -4.11 -9.36
C ILE A 248 6.32 -3.05 -10.41
N LEU A 249 7.20 -3.37 -11.36
CA LEU A 249 7.62 -2.42 -12.39
C LEU A 249 6.48 -2.08 -13.35
N MET A 250 5.66 -3.05 -13.74
CA MET A 250 4.45 -2.80 -14.55
C MET A 250 3.48 -1.85 -13.84
N LEU A 251 3.28 -2.04 -12.53
CA LEU A 251 2.44 -1.15 -11.72
C LEU A 251 3.03 0.27 -11.69
N LEU A 252 4.32 0.40 -11.43
CA LEU A 252 5.00 1.70 -11.38
C LEU A 252 4.92 2.44 -12.73
N MET A 253 5.13 1.74 -13.86
CA MET A 253 4.98 2.33 -15.20
C MET A 253 3.54 2.76 -15.47
N THR A 254 2.55 2.01 -15.00
CA THR A 254 1.13 2.37 -15.12
C THR A 254 0.79 3.61 -14.28
N VAL A 255 1.29 3.69 -13.04
CA VAL A 255 1.15 4.88 -12.17
C VAL A 255 1.78 6.11 -12.82
N GLN A 256 2.96 5.96 -13.45
CA GLN A 256 3.59 7.04 -14.19
C GLN A 256 2.72 7.50 -15.38
N GLY A 257 2.14 6.55 -16.11
CA GLY A 257 1.23 6.85 -17.22
C GLY A 257 0.01 7.65 -16.77
N PHE A 258 -0.63 7.24 -15.68
CA PHE A 258 -1.70 8.04 -15.07
C PHE A 258 -1.23 9.44 -14.67
N SER A 259 -0.09 9.54 -13.98
CA SER A 259 0.47 10.82 -13.59
C SER A 259 0.68 11.74 -14.80
N PHE A 260 1.21 11.22 -15.91
CA PHE A 260 1.39 11.97 -17.14
C PHE A 260 0.06 12.42 -17.74
N ILE A 261 -0.96 11.56 -17.78
CA ILE A 261 -2.30 11.91 -18.29
C ILE A 261 -2.90 13.07 -17.47
N PHE A 262 -2.82 13.01 -16.12
CA PHE A 262 -3.25 14.10 -15.25
C PHE A 262 -2.46 15.39 -15.51
N TYR A 263 -1.15 15.29 -15.73
CA TYR A 263 -0.29 16.42 -16.08
C TYR A 263 -0.68 17.04 -17.42
N PHE A 264 -0.85 16.22 -18.46
CA PHE A 264 -1.23 16.67 -19.80
C PHE A 264 -2.59 17.37 -19.81
N CYS A 265 -3.58 16.77 -19.16
CA CYS A 265 -4.91 17.38 -19.02
C CYS A 265 -4.84 18.74 -18.29
N TYR A 266 -4.01 18.84 -17.26
CA TYR A 266 -3.81 20.09 -16.54
C TYR A 266 -3.21 21.20 -17.43
N ILE A 267 -2.13 20.90 -18.16
CA ILE A 267 -1.48 21.85 -19.06
C ILE A 267 -2.42 22.32 -20.18
N LYS A 268 -3.20 21.39 -20.73
CA LYS A 268 -4.18 21.67 -21.80
C LYS A 268 -5.49 22.28 -21.28
N LYS A 269 -5.60 22.54 -19.97
CA LYS A 269 -6.83 23.06 -19.33
C LYS A 269 -8.07 22.20 -19.58
N ILE A 270 -7.87 20.89 -19.76
CA ILE A 270 -8.92 19.89 -19.94
C ILE A 270 -9.54 19.59 -18.57
N SER A 271 -10.85 19.31 -18.54
CA SER A 271 -11.57 18.96 -17.32
C SER A 271 -10.91 17.80 -16.57
N LYS A 272 -10.83 17.90 -15.25
CA LYS A 272 -10.33 16.82 -14.37
C LYS A 272 -11.17 15.55 -14.43
N ALA A 273 -12.40 15.64 -14.94
CA ALA A 273 -13.25 14.46 -15.14
C ALA A 273 -12.62 13.46 -16.11
N ILE A 274 -11.98 13.95 -17.20
CA ILE A 274 -11.41 13.07 -18.24
C ILE A 274 -10.34 12.11 -17.68
N PRO A 275 -9.26 12.58 -17.02
CA PRO A 275 -8.28 11.65 -16.47
C PRO A 275 -8.86 10.74 -15.38
N ILE A 276 -9.84 11.19 -14.58
CA ILE A 276 -10.52 10.35 -13.59
C ILE A 276 -11.33 9.25 -14.29
N THR A 277 -12.09 9.60 -15.34
CA THR A 277 -12.83 8.61 -16.14
C THR A 277 -11.90 7.58 -16.78
N LEU A 278 -10.74 8.00 -17.30
CA LEU A 278 -9.74 7.08 -17.85
C LEU A 278 -9.19 6.12 -16.80
N VAL A 279 -8.96 6.58 -15.56
CA VAL A 279 -8.59 5.69 -14.45
C VAL A 279 -9.67 4.66 -14.21
N ILE A 280 -10.94 5.06 -14.08
CA ILE A 280 -12.07 4.14 -13.84
C ILE A 280 -12.22 3.15 -15.00
N LEU A 281 -12.20 3.62 -16.23
CA LEU A 281 -12.30 2.76 -17.42
C LEU A 281 -11.15 1.76 -17.53
N SER A 282 -9.95 2.11 -17.05
CA SER A 282 -8.80 1.20 -17.10
C SER A 282 -8.98 -0.04 -16.22
N PHE A 283 -9.81 0.01 -15.18
CA PHE A 283 -10.19 -1.17 -14.38
C PHE A 283 -11.20 -2.07 -15.09
N LEU A 284 -11.98 -1.53 -16.03
CA LEU A 284 -13.00 -2.26 -16.77
C LEU A 284 -12.47 -2.80 -18.11
N ILE A 285 -11.53 -2.07 -18.72
CA ILE A 285 -11.01 -2.33 -20.06
C ILE A 285 -9.52 -2.61 -19.98
N THR A 286 -9.14 -3.88 -19.86
CA THR A 286 -7.74 -4.32 -19.73
C THR A 286 -6.79 -3.73 -20.79
N PRO A 287 -7.13 -3.65 -22.10
CA PRO A 287 -6.28 -3.00 -23.10
C PRO A 287 -5.87 -1.56 -22.78
N LEU A 288 -6.72 -0.79 -22.07
CA LEU A 288 -6.39 0.58 -21.68
C LEU A 288 -5.19 0.64 -20.72
N VAL A 289 -5.07 -0.31 -19.82
CA VAL A 289 -3.92 -0.38 -18.88
C VAL A 289 -2.61 -0.50 -19.66
N TYR A 290 -2.57 -1.30 -20.73
CA TYR A 290 -1.37 -1.44 -21.56
C TYR A 290 -1.01 -0.13 -22.25
N ILE A 291 -1.99 0.59 -22.80
CA ILE A 291 -1.77 1.90 -23.44
C ILE A 291 -1.26 2.91 -22.41
N ILE A 292 -1.87 2.97 -21.23
CA ILE A 292 -1.46 3.87 -20.15
C ILE A 292 -0.04 3.56 -19.69
N ARG A 293 0.32 2.29 -19.57
CA ARG A 293 1.68 1.84 -19.25
C ARG A 293 2.68 2.29 -20.31
N MET A 294 2.36 2.13 -21.59
CA MET A 294 3.20 2.61 -22.69
C MET A 294 3.43 4.12 -22.61
N ILE A 295 2.38 4.89 -22.31
CA ILE A 295 2.50 6.33 -22.08
C ILE A 295 3.46 6.62 -20.93
N GLY A 296 3.40 5.88 -19.84
CA GLY A 296 4.31 6.02 -18.69
C GLY A 296 5.77 5.75 -19.05
N ILE A 297 6.03 4.69 -19.81
CA ILE A 297 7.35 4.34 -20.32
C ILE A 297 7.91 5.47 -21.21
N ILE A 298 7.08 5.98 -22.11
CA ILE A 298 7.44 7.05 -23.03
C ILE A 298 7.70 8.37 -22.26
N ASP A 299 6.92 8.69 -21.23
CA ASP A 299 7.11 9.90 -20.41
C ASP A 299 8.48 9.88 -19.71
N ILE A 300 8.87 8.76 -19.10
CA ILE A 300 10.18 8.61 -18.44
C ILE A 300 11.32 8.63 -19.47
N GLY A 301 11.17 7.87 -20.56
CA GLY A 301 12.23 7.70 -21.56
C GLY A 301 12.57 8.98 -22.34
N PHE A 302 11.53 9.66 -22.82
CA PHE A 302 11.67 10.82 -23.70
C PHE A 302 11.46 12.17 -23.01
N GLN A 303 11.27 12.21 -21.68
CA GLN A 303 11.03 13.42 -20.90
C GLN A 303 9.94 14.31 -21.54
N LEU A 304 8.78 13.72 -21.81
CA LEU A 304 7.69 14.42 -22.53
C LEU A 304 7.28 15.71 -21.85
N ARG A 305 7.34 15.78 -20.52
CA ARG A 305 6.95 16.95 -19.73
C ARG A 305 7.84 18.16 -20.04
N ASP A 306 9.15 17.96 -20.10
CA ASP A 306 10.12 19.03 -20.41
C ASP A 306 9.91 19.56 -21.81
N ARG A 307 9.62 18.68 -22.77
CA ARG A 307 9.31 19.07 -24.16
C ARG A 307 8.00 19.86 -24.29
N ILE A 308 6.99 19.50 -23.49
CA ILE A 308 5.70 20.21 -23.50
C ILE A 308 5.86 21.59 -22.86
N GLN A 309 6.64 21.71 -21.78
CA GLN A 309 6.90 23.00 -21.12
C GLN A 309 7.75 23.92 -22.00
N GLY A 310 8.80 23.41 -22.63
CA GLY A 310 9.67 24.20 -23.54
C GLY A 310 8.91 24.78 -24.74
N LYS A 311 7.93 24.05 -25.29
CA LYS A 311 7.04 24.56 -26.35
C LYS A 311 6.09 25.68 -25.88
N ASN A 312 5.75 25.74 -24.60
CA ASN A 312 4.86 26.77 -24.05
C ASN A 312 5.60 28.06 -23.63
N GLN A 313 6.92 28.01 -23.44
CA GLN A 313 7.75 29.16 -23.15
C GLN A 313 8.24 29.89 -24.42
N GLY A 314 8.10 29.31 -25.60
CA GLY A 314 8.47 29.86 -26.89
C GLY A 314 7.30 30.48 -27.69
N LYS A 315 6.15 30.68 -27.05
CA LYS A 315 4.98 31.40 -27.57
C LYS A 315 4.63 32.51 -26.59
#